data_ddb850078c72e26181c42ac09cbf8830
#
_entry.id   ddb850078c72e26181c42ac09cbf8830
#
_cell.length_a   1.000
_cell.length_b   1.000
_cell.length_c   1.000
_cell.angle_alpha   90.00
_cell.angle_beta   90.00
_cell.angle_gamma   90.00
#
_symmetry.space_group_name_H-M   'P 1'
#
loop_
_entity.id
_entity.type
_entity.pdbx_description
1 polymer ?
#
loop_
_entity_poly.entity_id
_entity_poly.type
_entity_poly.pdbx_seq_one_letter_code
_entity_poly.pdbx_strand_id
1 'polypeptide(L)'
;VDAMSSFGGIPIDLQELGVDFMISSANKCIQGVPGFGFIIARKSELMRCRGVSKSLSLDIYDQWETMEKGHGKWRFTSPTHVVRAFKQAMEELTEEGGVTARYKRYCENHDVLVNGMRTLGFETLLPDEVQSPIITSFLYPHKGFDFKSFYVQLKEKGFVIYPGKISKADTFRIGNIGDVYPDDFVRLIETIRGCRY
;
A
#
# COMPACT_ATOMS: atom_id res chain seq x y z
N VAL A 1 -2.13 -7.90 -13.22
CA VAL A 1 -1.89 -6.58 -12.62
C VAL A 1 -1.32 -6.75 -11.23
N ASP A 2 -0.28 -5.98 -10.90
CA ASP A 2 0.20 -5.82 -9.52
C ASP A 2 -0.62 -4.69 -8.85
N ALA A 3 -1.41 -5.06 -7.84
CA ALA A 3 -2.19 -4.16 -7.02
C ALA A 3 -1.76 -4.22 -5.54
N MET A 4 -0.49 -4.56 -5.30
CA MET A 4 0.07 -4.71 -3.94
C MET A 4 -0.17 -3.49 -3.07
N SER A 5 -0.05 -2.29 -3.62
CA SER A 5 -0.18 -1.05 -2.88
C SER A 5 -1.54 -0.36 -3.03
N SER A 6 -2.43 -0.83 -3.93
CA SER A 6 -3.70 -0.14 -4.24
C SER A 6 -4.94 -0.90 -3.79
N PHE A 7 -4.90 -2.23 -3.82
CA PHE A 7 -6.08 -3.04 -3.48
C PHE A 7 -6.54 -2.82 -2.03
N GLY A 8 -7.83 -2.56 -1.89
CA GLY A 8 -8.45 -2.25 -0.59
C GLY A 8 -8.35 -0.78 -0.15
N GLY A 9 -7.59 0.05 -0.89
CA GLY A 9 -7.48 1.48 -0.63
C GLY A 9 -7.84 2.35 -1.82
N ILE A 10 -7.89 1.77 -3.03
CA ILE A 10 -8.38 2.44 -4.24
C ILE A 10 -9.49 1.55 -4.82
N PRO A 11 -10.66 2.11 -5.20
CA PRO A 11 -11.69 1.35 -5.89
C PRO A 11 -11.17 0.79 -7.21
N ILE A 12 -11.29 -0.52 -7.40
CA ILE A 12 -10.83 -1.24 -8.59
C ILE A 12 -11.95 -2.18 -9.03
N ASP A 13 -12.50 -1.99 -10.22
CA ASP A 13 -13.38 -2.96 -10.87
C ASP A 13 -12.58 -3.79 -11.88
N LEU A 14 -12.33 -5.05 -11.55
CA LEU A 14 -11.53 -5.94 -12.40
C LEU A 14 -12.24 -6.31 -13.70
N GLN A 15 -13.58 -6.30 -13.73
CA GLN A 15 -14.35 -6.62 -14.93
C GLN A 15 -14.33 -5.47 -15.92
N GLU A 16 -14.57 -4.25 -15.44
CA GLU A 16 -14.51 -3.03 -16.25
C GLU A 16 -13.11 -2.82 -16.84
N LEU A 17 -12.07 -3.07 -16.04
CA LEU A 17 -10.67 -2.96 -16.49
C LEU A 17 -10.19 -4.13 -17.36
N GLY A 18 -11.00 -5.17 -17.54
CA GLY A 18 -10.63 -6.36 -18.30
C GLY A 18 -9.45 -7.15 -17.70
N VAL A 19 -9.28 -7.10 -16.39
CA VAL A 19 -8.16 -7.74 -15.69
C VAL A 19 -8.47 -9.21 -15.41
N ASP A 20 -7.62 -10.10 -15.89
CA ASP A 20 -7.75 -11.54 -15.68
C ASP A 20 -7.09 -12.04 -14.40
N PHE A 21 -5.96 -11.43 -14.03
CA PHE A 21 -5.23 -11.76 -12.81
C PHE A 21 -4.77 -10.49 -12.10
N MET A 22 -5.13 -10.37 -10.84
CA MET A 22 -4.66 -9.32 -9.94
C MET A 22 -3.95 -9.93 -8.75
N ILE A 23 -2.79 -9.38 -8.41
CA ILE A 23 -1.99 -9.82 -7.26
C ILE A 23 -1.98 -8.71 -6.22
N SER A 24 -2.20 -9.08 -4.96
CA SER A 24 -2.09 -8.16 -3.83
C SER A 24 -1.53 -8.85 -2.58
N SER A 25 -1.38 -8.11 -1.51
CA SER A 25 -0.83 -8.59 -0.23
C SER A 25 -1.69 -8.17 0.96
N ALA A 26 -1.53 -8.90 2.05
CA ALA A 26 -2.33 -8.69 3.26
C ALA A 26 -2.05 -7.37 3.98
N ASN A 27 -0.85 -6.77 3.82
CA ASN A 27 -0.30 -5.76 4.73
C ASN A 27 -0.23 -4.33 4.18
N LYS A 28 -0.87 -4.03 3.06
CA LYS A 28 -0.92 -2.66 2.52
C LYS A 28 -2.26 -2.01 2.87
N CYS A 29 -3.03 -1.58 1.88
CA CYS A 29 -4.29 -0.89 2.13
C CYS A 29 -5.35 -1.70 2.88
N ILE A 30 -5.27 -3.02 2.88
CA ILE A 30 -6.12 -3.87 3.72
C ILE A 30 -5.77 -3.74 5.20
N GLN A 31 -4.55 -3.31 5.54
CA GLN A 31 -4.07 -3.11 6.91
C GLN A 31 -3.94 -4.39 7.75
N GLY A 32 -3.78 -5.55 7.10
CA GLY A 32 -3.38 -6.78 7.78
C GLY A 32 -1.88 -6.80 8.09
N VAL A 33 -1.40 -7.90 8.66
CA VAL A 33 0.03 -8.10 8.91
C VAL A 33 0.72 -8.75 7.70
N PRO A 34 2.01 -8.50 7.46
CA PRO A 34 2.74 -9.14 6.37
C PRO A 34 2.87 -10.65 6.60
N GLY A 35 2.85 -11.44 5.51
CA GLY A 35 3.07 -12.89 5.59
C GLY A 35 2.48 -13.69 4.43
N PHE A 36 1.58 -13.15 3.62
CA PHE A 36 1.16 -13.76 2.36
C PHE A 36 0.70 -12.73 1.34
N GLY A 37 0.78 -13.13 0.08
CA GLY A 37 0.09 -12.50 -1.03
C GLY A 37 -1.09 -13.34 -1.48
N PHE A 38 -2.03 -12.75 -2.19
CA PHE A 38 -3.16 -13.44 -2.78
C PHE A 38 -3.38 -13.00 -4.23
N ILE A 39 -4.09 -13.85 -4.96
CA ILE A 39 -4.41 -13.62 -6.36
C ILE A 39 -5.92 -13.69 -6.51
N ILE A 40 -6.51 -12.69 -7.14
CA ILE A 40 -7.88 -12.73 -7.65
C ILE A 40 -7.77 -12.99 -9.14
N ALA A 41 -8.44 -14.05 -9.60
CA ALA A 41 -8.33 -14.49 -10.98
C ALA A 41 -9.71 -14.71 -11.63
N ARG A 42 -9.82 -14.37 -12.91
CA ARG A 42 -10.96 -14.79 -13.73
C ARG A 42 -10.92 -16.31 -13.88
N LYS A 43 -11.97 -17.00 -13.44
CA LYS A 43 -11.98 -18.46 -13.37
C LYS A 43 -11.71 -19.14 -14.72
N SER A 44 -12.25 -18.62 -15.82
CA SER A 44 -11.98 -19.15 -17.16
C SER A 44 -10.49 -19.12 -17.53
N GLU A 45 -9.81 -18.04 -17.19
CA GLU A 45 -8.38 -17.89 -17.47
C GLU A 45 -7.51 -18.73 -16.52
N LEU A 46 -7.92 -18.86 -15.26
CA LEU A 46 -7.27 -19.77 -14.32
C LEU A 46 -7.34 -21.24 -14.81
N MET A 47 -8.47 -21.67 -15.37
CA MET A 47 -8.59 -23.03 -15.96
C MET A 47 -7.61 -23.27 -17.10
N ARG A 48 -7.28 -22.27 -17.88
CA ARG A 48 -6.29 -22.33 -18.97
C ARG A 48 -4.85 -22.47 -18.47
N CYS A 49 -4.60 -22.17 -17.21
CA CYS A 49 -3.27 -22.28 -16.60
C CYS A 49 -2.88 -23.71 -16.22
N ARG A 50 -3.77 -24.69 -16.39
CA ARG A 50 -3.50 -26.10 -16.05
C ARG A 50 -2.28 -26.63 -16.79
N GLY A 51 -1.27 -27.08 -16.05
CA GLY A 51 -0.04 -27.66 -16.62
C GLY A 51 0.88 -26.66 -17.33
N VAL A 52 0.63 -25.36 -17.21
CA VAL A 52 1.44 -24.30 -17.84
C VAL A 52 2.62 -23.89 -16.96
N SER A 53 2.42 -23.89 -15.64
CA SER A 53 3.47 -23.47 -14.70
C SER A 53 4.66 -24.43 -14.72
N LYS A 54 5.87 -23.84 -14.72
CA LYS A 54 7.13 -24.56 -14.56
C LYS A 54 7.62 -24.60 -13.08
N SER A 55 6.90 -23.92 -12.20
CA SER A 55 7.22 -23.83 -10.79
C SER A 55 6.22 -24.63 -9.96
N LEU A 56 6.72 -25.53 -9.12
CA LEU A 56 5.89 -26.29 -8.21
C LEU A 56 5.19 -25.38 -7.18
N SER A 57 5.92 -24.43 -6.60
CA SER A 57 5.42 -23.57 -5.51
C SER A 57 4.55 -22.39 -5.99
N LEU A 58 4.71 -21.98 -7.25
CA LEU A 58 3.99 -20.84 -7.83
C LEU A 58 2.92 -21.25 -8.85
N ASP A 59 2.54 -22.54 -8.88
CA ASP A 59 1.44 -23.02 -9.71
C ASP A 59 0.10 -22.66 -9.09
N ILE A 60 -0.49 -21.58 -9.60
CA ILE A 60 -1.76 -21.04 -9.08
C ILE A 60 -2.95 -21.96 -9.41
N TYR A 61 -2.89 -22.72 -10.53
CA TYR A 61 -3.93 -23.67 -10.85
C TYR A 61 -3.96 -24.83 -9.84
N ASP A 62 -2.80 -25.41 -9.56
CA ASP A 62 -2.67 -26.49 -8.59
C ASP A 62 -3.02 -26.06 -7.16
N GLN A 63 -2.68 -24.83 -6.78
CA GLN A 63 -3.11 -24.26 -5.51
C GLN A 63 -4.63 -24.14 -5.44
N TRP A 64 -5.26 -23.57 -6.46
CA TRP A 64 -6.70 -23.44 -6.53
C TRP A 64 -7.39 -24.83 -6.53
N GLU A 65 -6.95 -25.76 -7.35
CA GLU A 65 -7.54 -27.11 -7.43
C GLU A 65 -7.45 -27.85 -6.09
N THR A 66 -6.31 -27.71 -5.39
CA THR A 66 -6.12 -28.29 -4.05
C THR A 66 -7.10 -27.69 -3.03
N MET A 67 -7.30 -26.37 -3.08
CA MET A 67 -8.23 -25.69 -2.17
C MET A 67 -9.68 -26.05 -2.48
N GLU A 68 -10.08 -26.14 -3.75
CA GLU A 68 -11.43 -26.56 -4.15
C GLU A 68 -11.74 -27.99 -3.67
N LYS A 69 -10.85 -28.95 -3.96
CA LYS A 69 -11.01 -30.35 -3.55
C LYS A 69 -10.90 -30.56 -2.04
N GLY A 70 -10.12 -29.73 -1.39
CA GLY A 70 -9.82 -29.81 0.04
C GLY A 70 -10.68 -28.90 0.93
N HIS A 71 -11.79 -28.34 0.39
CA HIS A 71 -12.68 -27.44 1.13
C HIS A 71 -11.94 -26.27 1.81
N GLY A 72 -11.07 -25.62 1.08
CA GLY A 72 -10.27 -24.47 1.54
C GLY A 72 -8.91 -24.85 2.16
N LYS A 73 -8.54 -26.12 2.18
CA LYS A 73 -7.21 -26.55 2.65
C LYS A 73 -6.13 -26.06 1.68
N TRP A 74 -5.15 -25.35 2.22
CA TRP A 74 -4.01 -24.88 1.43
C TRP A 74 -3.15 -26.04 0.94
N ARG A 75 -2.57 -25.87 -0.24
CA ARG A 75 -1.65 -26.87 -0.82
C ARG A 75 -0.40 -27.08 0.03
N PHE A 76 0.12 -26.00 0.60
CA PHE A 76 1.27 -26.01 1.51
C PHE A 76 0.87 -25.49 2.90
N THR A 77 1.79 -25.49 3.85
CA THR A 77 1.56 -24.97 5.20
C THR A 77 1.11 -23.51 5.13
N SER A 78 -0.07 -23.22 5.64
CA SER A 78 -0.62 -21.87 5.65
C SER A 78 -0.04 -21.04 6.81
N PRO A 79 0.15 -19.71 6.63
CA PRO A 79 0.49 -18.80 7.71
C PRO A 79 -0.75 -18.46 8.55
N THR A 80 -1.26 -19.42 9.31
CA THR A 80 -2.60 -19.37 9.94
C THR A 80 -2.85 -18.11 10.77
N HIS A 81 -1.85 -17.66 11.53
CA HIS A 81 -1.98 -16.43 12.33
C HIS A 81 -2.14 -15.18 11.46
N VAL A 82 -1.39 -15.10 10.35
CA VAL A 82 -1.48 -13.99 9.41
C VAL A 82 -2.84 -13.99 8.69
N VAL A 83 -3.33 -15.17 8.31
CA VAL A 83 -4.67 -15.33 7.70
C VAL A 83 -5.76 -14.91 8.69
N ARG A 84 -5.63 -15.26 9.97
CA ARG A 84 -6.58 -14.81 11.01
C ARG A 84 -6.54 -13.30 11.20
N ALA A 85 -5.35 -12.70 11.21
CA ALA A 85 -5.19 -11.24 11.27
C ALA A 85 -5.77 -10.55 10.01
N PHE A 86 -5.60 -11.15 8.83
CA PHE A 86 -6.19 -10.66 7.59
C PHE A 86 -7.72 -10.67 7.63
N LYS A 87 -8.33 -11.72 8.20
CA LYS A 87 -9.79 -11.77 8.42
C LYS A 87 -10.23 -10.58 9.27
N GLN A 88 -9.55 -10.29 10.38
CA GLN A 88 -9.82 -9.13 11.23
C GLN A 88 -9.72 -7.82 10.46
N ALA A 89 -8.65 -7.64 9.67
CA ALA A 89 -8.46 -6.45 8.85
C ALA A 89 -9.57 -6.26 7.79
N MET A 90 -10.13 -7.33 7.26
CA MET A 90 -11.29 -7.28 6.35
C MET A 90 -12.58 -6.88 7.09
N GLU A 91 -12.77 -7.33 8.32
CA GLU A 91 -13.88 -6.91 9.19
C GLU A 91 -13.77 -5.40 9.49
N GLU A 92 -12.60 -4.92 9.90
CA GLU A 92 -12.32 -3.49 10.13
C GLU A 92 -12.52 -2.63 8.87
N LEU A 93 -12.09 -3.12 7.70
CA LEU A 93 -12.37 -2.44 6.43
C LEU A 93 -13.88 -2.29 6.17
N THR A 94 -14.64 -3.33 6.50
CA THR A 94 -16.11 -3.32 6.34
C THR A 94 -16.77 -2.34 7.32
N GLU A 95 -16.32 -2.34 8.57
CA GLU A 95 -16.80 -1.43 9.63
C GLU A 95 -16.48 0.04 9.31
N GLU A 96 -15.34 0.32 8.68
CA GLU A 96 -14.97 1.67 8.20
C GLU A 96 -15.91 2.19 7.10
N GLY A 97 -16.66 1.31 6.43
CA GLY A 97 -17.53 1.62 5.28
C GLY A 97 -16.98 1.13 3.94
N GLY A 98 -16.05 0.18 3.98
CA GLY A 98 -15.47 -0.48 2.81
C GLY A 98 -14.40 0.36 2.10
N VAL A 99 -14.05 -0.10 0.89
CA VAL A 99 -12.99 0.52 0.08
C VAL A 99 -13.26 1.98 -0.22
N THR A 100 -14.50 2.36 -0.44
CA THR A 100 -14.88 3.75 -0.78
C THR A 100 -14.58 4.71 0.38
N ALA A 101 -14.94 4.33 1.62
CA ALA A 101 -14.66 5.16 2.80
C ALA A 101 -13.15 5.25 3.07
N ARG A 102 -12.44 4.13 2.97
CA ARG A 102 -10.99 4.08 3.13
C ARG A 102 -10.26 4.92 2.06
N TYR A 103 -10.68 4.84 0.82
CA TYR A 103 -10.15 5.68 -0.25
C TYR A 103 -10.33 7.17 0.04
N LYS A 104 -11.52 7.56 0.49
CA LYS A 104 -11.81 8.95 0.88
C LYS A 104 -10.85 9.42 1.97
N ARG A 105 -10.68 8.63 3.04
CA ARG A 105 -9.73 8.95 4.12
C ARG A 105 -8.29 9.08 3.62
N TYR A 106 -7.85 8.21 2.73
CA TYR A 106 -6.51 8.30 2.15
C TYR A 106 -6.33 9.53 1.26
N CYS A 107 -7.35 9.94 0.52
CA CYS A 107 -7.33 11.20 -0.23
C CYS A 107 -7.24 12.40 0.73
N GLU A 108 -8.04 12.43 1.79
CA GLU A 108 -7.99 13.50 2.80
C GLU A 108 -6.61 13.57 3.47
N ASN A 109 -6.03 12.42 3.85
CA ASN A 109 -4.68 12.34 4.37
C ASN A 109 -3.64 12.91 3.40
N HIS A 110 -3.74 12.52 2.13
CA HIS A 110 -2.86 12.97 1.06
C HIS A 110 -2.95 14.49 0.87
N ASP A 111 -4.16 15.04 0.83
CA ASP A 111 -4.38 16.48 0.63
C ASP A 111 -3.78 17.30 1.78
N VAL A 112 -3.99 16.87 3.04
CA VAL A 112 -3.40 17.53 4.21
C VAL A 112 -1.88 17.45 4.14
N LEU A 113 -1.32 16.28 3.83
CA LEU A 113 0.12 16.09 3.72
C LEU A 113 0.73 16.99 2.63
N VAL A 114 0.22 16.89 1.40
CA VAL A 114 0.83 17.59 0.24
C VAL A 114 0.72 19.09 0.40
N ASN A 115 -0.46 19.60 0.79
CA ASN A 115 -0.65 21.02 1.02
C ASN A 115 0.24 21.53 2.17
N GLY A 116 0.31 20.80 3.29
CA GLY A 116 1.18 21.16 4.42
C GLY A 116 2.66 21.18 4.04
N MET A 117 3.15 20.17 3.32
CA MET A 117 4.55 20.10 2.86
C MET A 117 4.90 21.24 1.91
N ARG A 118 3.98 21.62 1.01
CA ARG A 118 4.16 22.75 0.10
C ARG A 118 4.30 24.08 0.85
N THR A 119 3.57 24.28 1.95
CA THR A 119 3.74 25.49 2.80
C THR A 119 5.12 25.58 3.46
N LEU A 120 5.82 24.44 3.56
CA LEU A 120 7.18 24.35 4.11
C LEU A 120 8.26 24.34 3.02
N GLY A 121 7.89 24.54 1.75
CA GLY A 121 8.82 24.62 0.62
C GLY A 121 9.22 23.29 0.01
N PHE A 122 8.53 22.19 0.36
CA PHE A 122 8.76 20.89 -0.30
C PHE A 122 7.90 20.76 -1.56
N GLU A 123 8.47 20.22 -2.61
CA GLU A 123 7.78 19.94 -3.86
C GLU A 123 7.57 18.43 -4.03
N THR A 124 6.47 18.06 -4.67
CA THR A 124 6.20 16.68 -5.04
C THR A 124 6.95 16.31 -6.32
N LEU A 125 7.44 15.06 -6.40
CA LEU A 125 8.12 14.57 -7.61
C LEU A 125 7.18 14.48 -8.81
N LEU A 126 5.92 14.10 -8.57
CA LEU A 126 4.91 13.95 -9.62
C LEU A 126 3.92 15.11 -9.58
N PRO A 127 3.38 15.53 -10.73
CA PRO A 127 2.28 16.50 -10.77
C PRO A 127 1.00 15.88 -10.20
N ASP A 128 0.08 16.74 -9.75
CA ASP A 128 -1.11 16.33 -8.97
C ASP A 128 -2.00 15.33 -9.72
N GLU A 129 -2.09 15.47 -11.05
CA GLU A 129 -2.97 14.66 -11.90
C GLU A 129 -2.57 13.16 -11.95
N VAL A 130 -1.34 12.84 -11.57
CA VAL A 130 -0.82 11.46 -11.60
C VAL A 130 -0.32 10.96 -10.25
N GLN A 131 -0.59 11.71 -9.17
CA GLN A 131 -0.28 11.26 -7.81
C GLN A 131 -1.26 10.19 -7.34
N SER A 132 -0.76 9.28 -6.52
CA SER A 132 -1.57 8.29 -5.80
C SER A 132 -1.73 8.72 -4.34
N PRO A 133 -2.92 8.57 -3.74
CA PRO A 133 -3.12 8.88 -2.32
C PRO A 133 -2.51 7.82 -1.38
N ILE A 134 -1.65 6.94 -1.87
CA ILE A 134 -1.06 5.83 -1.11
C ILE A 134 0.28 6.23 -0.50
N ILE A 135 1.12 6.88 -1.30
CA ILE A 135 2.46 7.31 -0.90
C ILE A 135 2.90 8.47 -1.79
N THR A 136 3.47 9.50 -1.18
CA THR A 136 3.97 10.68 -1.90
C THR A 136 5.49 10.73 -1.86
N SER A 137 6.11 10.96 -3.01
CA SER A 137 7.53 11.25 -3.14
C SER A 137 7.74 12.76 -3.19
N PHE A 138 8.56 13.26 -2.27
CA PHE A 138 8.96 14.66 -2.21
C PHE A 138 10.40 14.81 -2.69
N LEU A 139 10.66 15.88 -3.42
CA LEU A 139 12.02 16.30 -3.76
C LEU A 139 12.74 16.83 -2.52
N TYR A 140 14.08 16.72 -2.49
CA TYR A 140 14.86 17.43 -1.47
C TYR A 140 14.69 18.94 -1.67
N PRO A 141 14.42 19.70 -0.60
CA PRO A 141 14.05 21.11 -0.73
C PRO A 141 15.20 22.00 -1.19
N HIS A 142 16.44 21.57 -1.00
CA HIS A 142 17.64 22.29 -1.44
C HIS A 142 18.85 21.37 -1.56
N LYS A 143 19.87 21.84 -2.27
CA LYS A 143 21.15 21.14 -2.42
C LYS A 143 21.88 21.14 -1.06
N GLY A 144 22.12 19.97 -0.52
CA GLY A 144 22.74 19.81 0.82
C GLY A 144 21.75 19.41 1.92
N PHE A 145 20.49 19.15 1.56
CA PHE A 145 19.52 18.57 2.50
C PHE A 145 20.02 17.21 3.02
N ASP A 146 20.14 17.09 4.35
CA ASP A 146 20.54 15.84 5.00
C ASP A 146 19.31 15.03 5.42
N PHE A 147 18.86 14.12 4.55
CA PHE A 147 17.74 13.23 4.83
C PHE A 147 17.95 12.42 6.12
N LYS A 148 19.18 11.98 6.42
CA LYS A 148 19.45 11.19 7.62
C LYS A 148 19.19 11.99 8.90
N SER A 149 19.68 13.20 8.96
CA SER A 149 19.42 14.11 10.08
C SER A 149 17.92 14.43 10.21
N PHE A 150 17.27 14.74 9.09
CA PHE A 150 15.83 14.99 9.05
C PHE A 150 15.01 13.77 9.54
N TYR A 151 15.34 12.56 9.06
CA TYR A 151 14.70 11.32 9.51
C TYR A 151 14.85 11.08 11.01
N VAL A 152 16.06 11.30 11.58
CA VAL A 152 16.31 11.09 13.01
C VAL A 152 15.44 12.05 13.84
N GLN A 153 15.37 13.33 13.47
CA GLN A 153 14.53 14.31 14.16
C GLN A 153 13.05 13.94 14.17
N LEU A 154 12.54 13.43 13.03
CA LEU A 154 11.15 12.96 12.94
C LEU A 154 10.91 11.69 13.76
N LYS A 155 11.85 10.75 13.71
CA LYS A 155 11.76 9.49 14.45
C LYS A 155 11.73 9.72 15.96
N GLU A 156 12.53 10.64 16.48
CA GLU A 156 12.53 11.03 17.90
C GLU A 156 11.18 11.61 18.36
N LYS A 157 10.40 12.14 17.41
CA LYS A 157 9.05 12.68 17.64
C LYS A 157 7.93 11.71 17.26
N GLY A 158 8.27 10.43 16.98
CA GLY A 158 7.32 9.35 16.71
C GLY A 158 6.93 9.18 15.26
N PHE A 159 7.57 9.88 14.31
CA PHE A 159 7.28 9.74 12.88
C PHE A 159 8.40 9.01 12.13
N VAL A 160 8.03 7.96 11.41
CA VAL A 160 8.95 7.19 10.55
C VAL A 160 8.56 7.39 9.10
N ILE A 161 9.50 7.91 8.31
CA ILE A 161 9.36 8.14 6.87
C ILE A 161 10.34 7.28 6.08
N TYR A 162 10.25 7.29 4.76
CA TYR A 162 11.05 6.40 3.91
C TYR A 162 12.04 7.18 3.04
N PRO A 163 13.27 6.65 2.85
CA PRO A 163 14.17 7.19 1.84
C PRO A 163 13.57 7.03 0.44
N GLY A 164 14.02 7.84 -0.51
CA GLY A 164 13.67 7.68 -1.92
C GLY A 164 14.22 6.38 -2.50
N LYS A 165 13.59 5.91 -3.57
CA LYS A 165 14.04 4.74 -4.35
C LYS A 165 14.40 5.08 -5.79
N ILE A 166 14.35 6.35 -6.17
CA ILE A 166 14.51 6.78 -7.55
C ILE A 166 15.96 7.20 -7.75
N SER A 167 16.65 6.56 -8.71
CA SER A 167 18.07 6.79 -8.96
C SER A 167 18.40 8.11 -9.67
N LYS A 168 17.38 8.85 -10.16
CA LYS A 168 17.57 10.07 -10.97
C LYS A 168 17.22 11.37 -10.24
N ALA A 169 16.70 11.31 -9.03
CA ALA A 169 16.35 12.48 -8.25
C ALA A 169 16.51 12.18 -6.74
N ASP A 170 17.03 13.15 -6.02
CA ASP A 170 17.13 13.11 -4.57
C ASP A 170 15.74 13.32 -3.95
N THR A 171 15.18 12.24 -3.42
CA THR A 171 13.81 12.21 -2.90
C THR A 171 13.71 11.46 -1.59
N PHE A 172 12.63 11.73 -0.86
CA PHE A 172 12.14 10.88 0.23
C PHE A 172 10.64 10.65 0.07
N ARG A 173 10.08 9.73 0.85
CA ARG A 173 8.67 9.34 0.70
C ARG A 173 7.94 9.35 2.04
N ILE A 174 6.69 9.77 2.00
CA ILE A 174 5.76 9.68 3.12
C ILE A 174 4.54 8.87 2.67
N GLY A 175 4.20 7.81 3.42
CA GLY A 175 3.03 6.99 3.17
C GLY A 175 1.79 7.59 3.84
N ASN A 176 0.64 7.41 3.19
CA ASN A 176 -0.65 7.96 3.64
C ASN A 176 -1.60 6.86 4.12
N ILE A 177 -1.19 5.59 4.05
CA ILE A 177 -1.99 4.41 4.38
C ILE A 177 -1.71 3.92 5.80
N GLY A 178 -2.61 3.11 6.32
CA GLY A 178 -2.57 2.57 7.66
C GLY A 178 -3.68 3.15 8.53
N ASP A 179 -3.62 2.88 9.81
CA ASP A 179 -4.53 3.45 10.80
C ASP A 179 -4.06 4.85 11.19
N VAL A 180 -4.11 5.76 10.21
CA VAL A 180 -3.74 7.18 10.32
C VAL A 180 -4.82 8.06 9.71
N TYR A 181 -4.97 9.25 10.26
CA TYR A 181 -6.06 10.18 9.99
C TYR A 181 -5.50 11.58 9.66
N PRO A 182 -6.29 12.50 9.11
CA PRO A 182 -5.82 13.85 8.76
C PRO A 182 -5.10 14.57 9.88
N ASP A 183 -5.53 14.42 11.14
CA ASP A 183 -4.89 15.04 12.32
C ASP A 183 -3.46 14.54 12.55
N ASP A 184 -3.15 13.30 12.18
CA ASP A 184 -1.78 12.77 12.26
C ASP A 184 -0.87 13.50 11.28
N PHE A 185 -1.37 13.85 10.10
CA PHE A 185 -0.62 14.62 9.11
C PHE A 185 -0.48 16.09 9.51
N VAL A 186 -1.49 16.69 10.14
CA VAL A 186 -1.34 18.02 10.74
C VAL A 186 -0.19 18.03 11.76
N ARG A 187 -0.17 17.06 12.68
CA ARG A 187 0.92 16.92 13.67
C ARG A 187 2.28 16.66 13.01
N LEU A 188 2.32 15.86 11.93
CA LEU A 188 3.54 15.65 11.17
C LEU A 188 4.07 16.96 10.57
N ILE A 189 3.22 17.77 9.93
CA ILE A 189 3.59 19.05 9.33
C ILE A 189 4.10 20.03 10.39
N GLU A 190 3.46 20.13 11.54
CA GLU A 190 3.93 20.94 12.67
C GLU A 190 5.29 20.45 13.16
N THR A 191 5.48 19.14 13.22
CA THR A 191 6.76 18.54 13.60
C THR A 191 7.87 18.90 12.60
N ILE A 192 7.59 18.78 11.29
CA ILE A 192 8.54 19.14 10.21
C ILE A 192 8.90 20.62 10.27
N ARG A 193 7.95 21.51 10.55
CA ARG A 193 8.20 22.95 10.71
C ARG A 193 9.23 23.26 11.80
N GLY A 194 9.30 22.44 12.82
CA GLY A 194 10.29 22.55 13.90
C GLY A 194 11.63 21.87 13.65
N CYS A 195 11.79 21.15 12.53
CA CYS A 195 13.04 20.48 12.18
C CYS A 195 14.03 21.46 11.52
N ARG A 196 15.30 21.16 11.70
CA ARG A 196 16.39 21.82 10.95
C ARG A 196 16.79 20.90 9.79
N TYR A 197 16.71 21.39 8.59
CA TYR A 197 17.06 20.66 7.37
C TYR A 197 17.61 21.55 6.28
#